data_5105117b48c9a18f62274b5471405ac7
#
_entry.id   5105117b48c9a18f62274b5471405ac7
#
_cell.length_a   1.000
_cell.length_b   1.000
_cell.length_c   1.000
_cell.angle_alpha   90.00
_cell.angle_beta   90.00
_cell.angle_gamma   90.00
#
_symmetry.space_group_name_H-M   'P 1'
#
loop_
_entity.id
_entity.type
_entity.pdbx_description
1 polymer ?
#
loop_
_entity_poly.entity_id
_entity_poly.type
_entity_poly.pdbx_seq_one_letter_code
_entity_poly.pdbx_strand_id
1 'polypeptide(L)'
;MVCGDVNNDVLVKPVGGINPGSDTPAVIRACPGGAAANQAAWMAHLGAVVTFAGRVGARDADYHRAELARTGVRACLAADPDADTGSIVIMVAPDGERTMFTDRAANLRFQRSDLPAGLLDDAAVLHLTGYTFCEPPLLEVALWLLDQARSRGLAVSIDPGSAAFLARMRPSAFLRWTEGAAVCFPNRDEAAILVGEADPDAMAARLTRHYSIVVVKLGCAGCVLAVPGEPPVRIPAHPADAHDSTGAGDAFCGAFMSRWLADGPATDLPAAAEFAARIAAQVVTRFGARPL
;
A
#
# COMPACT_ATOMS: atom_id res chain seq x y z
N MET A 1 -5.77 -3.90 -11.85
CA MET A 1 -6.86 -3.61 -10.89
C MET A 1 -6.31 -3.46 -9.49
N VAL A 2 -6.59 -2.37 -8.79
CA VAL A 2 -6.24 -2.14 -7.38
C VAL A 2 -7.53 -1.99 -6.57
N CYS A 3 -7.58 -2.58 -5.39
CA CYS A 3 -8.75 -2.51 -4.54
C CYS A 3 -8.33 -2.28 -3.07
N GLY A 4 -8.96 -1.31 -2.41
CA GLY A 4 -8.63 -1.03 -1.01
C GLY A 4 -9.03 0.35 -0.52
N ASP A 5 -8.26 0.86 0.43
CA ASP A 5 -8.56 2.05 1.20
C ASP A 5 -8.27 3.38 0.49
N VAL A 6 -9.10 4.36 0.80
CA VAL A 6 -8.93 5.78 0.48
C VAL A 6 -9.12 6.57 1.77
N ASN A 7 -8.21 7.48 2.08
CA ASN A 7 -8.26 8.25 3.31
C ASN A 7 -8.02 9.75 3.07
N ASN A 8 -8.47 10.55 4.01
CA ASN A 8 -8.03 11.92 4.22
C ASN A 8 -6.88 11.89 5.25
N ASP A 9 -5.66 12.15 4.82
CA ASP A 9 -4.51 12.21 5.70
C ASP A 9 -4.32 13.64 6.18
N VAL A 10 -4.21 13.82 7.51
CA VAL A 10 -3.96 15.11 8.16
C VAL A 10 -2.60 15.03 8.87
N LEU A 11 -1.58 15.60 8.24
CA LEU A 11 -0.26 15.74 8.84
C LEU A 11 -0.27 16.87 9.84
N VAL A 12 0.20 16.60 11.06
CA VAL A 12 0.35 17.57 12.14
C VAL A 12 1.80 17.56 12.61
N LYS A 13 2.51 18.66 12.38
CA LYS A 13 3.89 18.85 12.88
C LYS A 13 3.90 19.96 13.90
N PRO A 14 3.95 19.66 15.21
CA PRO A 14 4.05 20.67 16.25
C PRO A 14 5.30 21.55 16.10
N VAL A 15 5.17 22.82 16.40
CA VAL A 15 6.30 23.75 16.47
C VAL A 15 6.78 23.80 17.93
N GLY A 16 7.81 23.04 18.24
CA GLY A 16 8.27 22.83 19.61
C GLY A 16 7.56 21.69 20.33
N GLY A 17 7.41 21.78 21.64
CA GLY A 17 6.73 20.77 22.46
C GLY A 17 5.21 20.86 22.36
N ILE A 18 4.52 19.75 22.66
CA ILE A 18 3.06 19.73 22.82
C ILE A 18 2.70 20.37 24.15
N ASN A 19 1.70 21.25 24.16
CA ASN A 19 1.15 21.91 25.35
C ASN A 19 -0.11 21.16 25.83
N PRO A 20 -0.03 20.22 26.79
CA PRO A 20 -1.20 19.49 27.25
C PRO A 20 -2.22 20.45 27.88
N GLY A 21 -3.49 20.31 27.47
CA GLY A 21 -4.59 21.14 27.99
C GLY A 21 -4.61 22.58 27.46
N SER A 22 -3.77 22.93 26.46
CA SER A 22 -3.71 24.25 25.85
C SER A 22 -3.41 24.14 24.34
N ASP A 23 -3.37 25.32 23.67
CA ASP A 23 -3.06 25.40 22.24
C ASP A 23 -1.59 25.06 21.98
N THR A 24 -1.37 24.21 21.01
CA THR A 24 -0.03 23.88 20.49
C THR A 24 0.09 24.40 19.06
N PRO A 25 0.95 25.39 18.79
CA PRO A 25 1.24 25.81 17.42
C PRO A 25 1.76 24.62 16.60
N ALA A 26 1.20 24.44 15.38
CA ALA A 26 1.59 23.35 14.50
C ALA A 26 1.47 23.74 13.02
N VAL A 27 2.25 23.09 12.18
CA VAL A 27 2.01 23.08 10.74
C VAL A 27 1.07 21.90 10.45
N ILE A 28 -0.10 22.21 9.88
CA ILE A 28 -1.12 21.21 9.55
C ILE A 28 -1.33 21.22 8.04
N ARG A 29 -1.35 20.01 7.45
CA ARG A 29 -1.63 19.81 6.02
C ARG A 29 -2.59 18.64 5.85
N ALA A 30 -3.63 18.85 5.05
CA ALA A 30 -4.52 17.79 4.60
C ALA A 30 -4.12 17.36 3.17
N CYS A 31 -4.08 16.07 2.93
CA CYS A 31 -3.78 15.49 1.62
C CYS A 31 -4.57 14.18 1.41
N PRO A 32 -4.80 13.79 0.15
CA PRO A 32 -5.40 12.50 -0.13
C PRO A 32 -4.43 11.38 0.23
N GLY A 33 -4.93 10.34 0.89
CA GLY A 33 -4.18 9.19 1.38
C GLY A 33 -4.85 7.87 1.10
N GLY A 34 -4.48 6.86 1.89
CA GLY A 34 -4.86 5.47 1.73
C GLY A 34 -3.81 4.68 0.96
N ALA A 35 -3.28 3.61 1.55
CA ALA A 35 -2.18 2.84 0.97
C ALA A 35 -2.52 2.31 -0.43
N ALA A 36 -3.68 1.68 -0.59
CA ALA A 36 -4.11 1.14 -1.88
C ALA A 36 -4.28 2.25 -2.94
N ALA A 37 -4.88 3.39 -2.56
CA ALA A 37 -5.08 4.51 -3.47
C ALA A 37 -3.76 5.20 -3.86
N ASN A 38 -2.80 5.30 -2.92
CA ASN A 38 -1.46 5.82 -3.19
C ASN A 38 -0.69 4.92 -4.16
N GLN A 39 -0.72 3.60 -3.93
CA GLN A 39 -0.07 2.61 -4.80
C GLN A 39 -0.67 2.63 -6.21
N ALA A 40 -2.01 2.71 -6.32
CA ALA A 40 -2.70 2.87 -7.61
C ALA A 40 -2.25 4.14 -8.34
N ALA A 41 -2.17 5.27 -7.63
CA ALA A 41 -1.73 6.54 -8.17
C ALA A 41 -0.29 6.47 -8.71
N TRP A 42 0.63 5.82 -7.97
CA TRP A 42 2.00 5.63 -8.43
C TRP A 42 2.11 4.69 -9.62
N MET A 43 1.39 3.57 -9.63
CA MET A 43 1.34 2.67 -10.79
C MET A 43 0.90 3.42 -12.04
N ALA A 44 -0.19 4.19 -11.96
CA ALA A 44 -0.74 4.91 -13.10
C ALA A 44 0.18 6.05 -13.57
N HIS A 45 0.71 6.86 -12.64
CA HIS A 45 1.65 7.93 -12.94
C HIS A 45 2.90 7.42 -13.68
N LEU A 46 3.32 6.19 -13.39
CA LEU A 46 4.48 5.54 -14.02
C LEU A 46 4.10 4.70 -15.26
N GLY A 47 2.90 4.91 -15.79
CA GLY A 47 2.49 4.41 -17.11
C GLY A 47 1.64 3.14 -17.12
N ALA A 48 1.29 2.55 -15.96
CA ALA A 48 0.39 1.41 -15.93
C ALA A 48 -1.08 1.85 -16.15
N VAL A 49 -1.87 1.02 -16.82
CA VAL A 49 -3.33 1.21 -16.90
C VAL A 49 -3.96 0.70 -15.61
N VAL A 50 -4.50 1.61 -14.80
CA VAL A 50 -5.00 1.29 -13.47
C VAL A 50 -6.47 1.64 -13.30
N THR A 51 -7.26 0.63 -12.89
CA THR A 51 -8.60 0.83 -12.32
C THR A 51 -8.51 0.61 -10.80
N PHE A 52 -9.08 1.52 -10.03
CA PHE A 52 -9.11 1.45 -8.57
C PHE A 52 -10.56 1.34 -8.07
N ALA A 53 -10.83 0.44 -7.12
CA ALA A 53 -12.11 0.35 -6.45
C ALA A 53 -11.94 0.49 -4.93
N GLY A 54 -12.84 1.24 -4.32
CA GLY A 54 -12.89 1.50 -2.88
C GLY A 54 -14.18 2.19 -2.49
N ARG A 55 -14.31 2.56 -1.20
CA ARG A 55 -15.48 3.27 -0.68
C ARG A 55 -15.06 4.49 0.12
N VAL A 56 -15.73 5.60 -0.13
CA VAL A 56 -15.48 6.92 0.49
C VAL A 56 -16.79 7.52 0.97
N GLY A 57 -16.76 8.53 1.81
CA GLY A 57 -17.94 9.30 2.18
C GLY A 57 -18.50 10.09 0.99
N ALA A 58 -19.83 10.25 0.94
CA ALA A 58 -20.48 10.96 -0.17
C ALA A 58 -20.06 12.44 -0.26
N ARG A 59 -19.67 13.06 0.87
CA ARG A 59 -19.33 14.48 0.94
C ARG A 59 -18.10 14.88 0.12
N ASP A 60 -17.11 13.98 0.03
CA ASP A 60 -15.84 14.24 -0.64
C ASP A 60 -15.50 13.20 -1.74
N ALA A 61 -16.49 12.40 -2.14
CA ALA A 61 -16.34 11.38 -3.17
C ALA A 61 -15.82 11.95 -4.50
N ASP A 62 -16.33 13.11 -4.93
CA ASP A 62 -15.90 13.77 -6.17
C ASP A 62 -14.47 14.32 -6.06
N TYR A 63 -14.08 14.80 -4.89
CA TYR A 63 -12.69 15.20 -4.62
C TYR A 63 -11.74 14.01 -4.80
N HIS A 64 -12.01 12.86 -4.18
CA HIS A 64 -11.17 11.69 -4.31
C HIS A 64 -11.14 11.10 -5.72
N ARG A 65 -12.28 11.14 -6.45
CA ARG A 65 -12.30 10.76 -7.88
C ARG A 65 -11.41 11.65 -8.72
N ALA A 66 -11.50 12.98 -8.52
CA ALA A 66 -10.67 13.94 -9.23
C ALA A 66 -9.18 13.77 -8.92
N GLU A 67 -8.82 13.58 -7.65
CA GLU A 67 -7.43 13.37 -7.23
C GLU A 67 -6.82 12.08 -7.81
N LEU A 68 -7.56 10.99 -7.87
CA LEU A 68 -7.12 9.76 -8.53
C LEU A 68 -7.02 9.94 -10.05
N ALA A 69 -8.00 10.59 -10.67
CA ALA A 69 -7.98 10.85 -12.11
C ALA A 69 -6.79 11.71 -12.55
N ARG A 70 -6.34 12.68 -11.73
CA ARG A 70 -5.14 13.50 -12.02
C ARG A 70 -3.87 12.65 -12.17
N THR A 71 -3.80 11.50 -11.54
CA THR A 71 -2.67 10.56 -11.65
C THR A 71 -2.86 9.52 -12.75
N GLY A 72 -3.97 9.56 -13.49
CA GLY A 72 -4.29 8.60 -14.55
C GLY A 72 -5.07 7.37 -14.09
N VAL A 73 -5.54 7.33 -12.84
CA VAL A 73 -6.33 6.21 -12.30
C VAL A 73 -7.79 6.34 -12.70
N ARG A 74 -8.38 5.27 -13.24
CA ARG A 74 -9.83 5.12 -13.38
C ARG A 74 -10.44 4.75 -12.02
N ALA A 75 -11.05 5.71 -11.35
CA ALA A 75 -11.61 5.55 -10.01
C ALA A 75 -13.06 5.04 -10.05
N CYS A 76 -13.31 3.86 -9.49
CA CYS A 76 -14.62 3.27 -9.24
C CYS A 76 -14.91 3.36 -7.73
N LEU A 77 -15.24 4.57 -7.24
CA LEU A 77 -15.50 4.80 -5.82
C LEU A 77 -17.00 4.74 -5.50
N ALA A 78 -17.37 3.85 -4.59
CA ALA A 78 -18.69 3.86 -3.99
C ALA A 78 -18.76 5.01 -2.97
N ALA A 79 -19.89 5.75 -2.99
CA ALA A 79 -20.13 6.87 -2.07
C ALA A 79 -21.04 6.41 -0.93
N ASP A 80 -20.56 6.49 0.31
CA ASP A 80 -21.33 6.18 1.50
C ASP A 80 -22.13 7.42 1.95
N PRO A 81 -23.49 7.36 2.05
CA PRO A 81 -24.28 8.50 2.49
C PRO A 81 -24.19 8.78 4.00
N ASP A 82 -23.82 7.77 4.80
CA ASP A 82 -23.96 7.78 6.26
C ASP A 82 -22.61 7.75 6.99
N ALA A 83 -21.51 7.54 6.27
CA ALA A 83 -20.15 7.54 6.83
C ALA A 83 -19.27 8.53 6.09
N ASP A 84 -18.36 9.18 6.82
CA ASP A 84 -17.33 10.03 6.22
C ASP A 84 -16.23 9.16 5.57
N THR A 85 -15.41 9.74 4.70
CA THR A 85 -14.19 9.09 4.21
C THR A 85 -13.25 8.80 5.38
N GLY A 86 -12.55 7.66 5.33
CA GLY A 86 -11.55 7.31 6.34
C GLY A 86 -10.55 8.45 6.54
N SER A 87 -10.10 8.68 7.76
CA SER A 87 -9.17 9.75 8.10
C SER A 87 -8.01 9.23 8.93
N ILE A 88 -6.82 9.72 8.64
CA ILE A 88 -5.61 9.42 9.42
C ILE A 88 -4.99 10.73 9.85
N VAL A 89 -4.90 10.96 11.17
CA VAL A 89 -4.12 12.06 11.73
C VAL A 89 -2.71 11.55 11.99
N ILE A 90 -1.73 12.12 11.31
CA ILE A 90 -0.32 11.74 11.38
C ILE A 90 0.44 12.81 12.15
N MET A 91 0.73 12.55 13.39
CA MET A 91 1.55 13.43 14.23
C MET A 91 3.03 13.11 14.02
N VAL A 92 3.79 14.10 13.59
CA VAL A 92 5.23 13.98 13.36
C VAL A 92 5.97 14.62 14.54
N ALA A 93 6.67 13.81 15.31
CA ALA A 93 7.49 14.27 16.43
C ALA A 93 8.76 15.01 15.95
N PRO A 94 9.43 15.82 16.81
CA PRO A 94 10.64 16.55 16.43
C PRO A 94 11.80 15.68 15.93
N ASP A 95 11.87 14.44 16.38
CA ASP A 95 12.86 13.43 15.97
C ASP A 95 12.48 12.72 14.64
N GLY A 96 11.32 13.06 14.05
CA GLY A 96 10.80 12.47 12.83
C GLY A 96 9.96 11.20 13.04
N GLU A 97 9.82 10.72 14.28
CA GLU A 97 8.90 9.63 14.62
C GLU A 97 7.45 10.01 14.37
N ARG A 98 6.63 9.03 13.98
CA ARG A 98 5.23 9.28 13.59
C ARG A 98 4.28 8.45 14.44
N THR A 99 3.26 9.11 14.92
CA THR A 99 2.10 8.47 15.56
C THR A 99 0.89 8.66 14.65
N MET A 100 0.22 7.58 14.29
CA MET A 100 -0.95 7.59 13.42
C MET A 100 -2.21 7.27 14.21
N PHE A 101 -3.19 8.18 14.15
CA PHE A 101 -4.54 7.98 14.67
C PHE A 101 -5.44 7.71 13.48
N THR A 102 -6.02 6.51 13.42
CA THR A 102 -6.73 6.03 12.24
C THR A 102 -8.21 5.81 12.54
N ASP A 103 -9.06 6.51 11.82
CA ASP A 103 -10.47 6.20 11.68
C ASP A 103 -10.74 5.73 10.24
N ARG A 104 -11.18 4.50 10.10
CA ARG A 104 -11.38 3.89 8.78
C ARG A 104 -12.76 4.17 8.17
N ALA A 105 -13.74 4.57 8.95
CA ALA A 105 -15.07 5.06 8.55
C ALA A 105 -15.68 4.30 7.34
N ALA A 106 -15.93 4.98 6.20
CA ALA A 106 -16.52 4.39 5.00
C ALA A 106 -15.72 3.20 4.45
N ASN A 107 -14.39 3.15 4.63
CA ASN A 107 -13.61 2.00 4.19
C ASN A 107 -14.09 0.69 4.82
N LEU A 108 -14.53 0.70 6.09
CA LEU A 108 -15.05 -0.51 6.77
C LEU A 108 -16.37 -1.01 6.21
N ARG A 109 -17.05 -0.19 5.43
CA ARG A 109 -18.37 -0.51 4.83
C ARG A 109 -18.25 -0.93 3.37
N PHE A 110 -17.02 -1.05 2.84
CA PHE A 110 -16.80 -1.53 1.49
C PHE A 110 -17.26 -2.97 1.34
N GLN A 111 -18.05 -3.23 0.31
CA GLN A 111 -18.74 -4.51 0.11
C GLN A 111 -18.79 -4.91 -1.36
N ARG A 112 -19.12 -6.18 -1.63
CA ARG A 112 -19.12 -6.73 -3.01
C ARG A 112 -20.04 -5.98 -3.97
N SER A 113 -21.16 -5.46 -3.50
CA SER A 113 -22.08 -4.65 -4.34
C SER A 113 -21.51 -3.31 -4.76
N ASP A 114 -20.41 -2.84 -4.15
CA ASP A 114 -19.70 -1.63 -4.56
C ASP A 114 -18.80 -1.86 -5.78
N LEU A 115 -18.53 -3.12 -6.10
CA LEU A 115 -17.67 -3.49 -7.22
C LEU A 115 -18.48 -3.51 -8.53
N PRO A 116 -18.08 -2.74 -9.55
CA PRO A 116 -18.73 -2.80 -10.86
C PRO A 116 -18.70 -4.22 -11.46
N ALA A 117 -19.74 -4.60 -12.15
CA ALA A 117 -19.73 -5.83 -12.93
C ALA A 117 -18.61 -5.77 -13.99
N GLY A 118 -17.93 -6.90 -14.21
CA GLY A 118 -16.84 -6.98 -15.17
C GLY A 118 -15.54 -6.28 -14.74
N LEU A 119 -15.42 -5.86 -13.48
CA LEU A 119 -14.25 -5.10 -12.97
C LEU A 119 -12.89 -5.78 -13.22
N LEU A 120 -12.88 -7.11 -13.29
CA LEU A 120 -11.66 -7.90 -13.48
C LEU A 120 -11.50 -8.42 -14.93
N ASP A 121 -12.43 -8.15 -15.85
CA ASP A 121 -12.46 -8.79 -17.17
C ASP A 121 -11.22 -8.40 -18.02
N ASP A 122 -10.77 -7.15 -17.93
CA ASP A 122 -9.58 -6.65 -18.65
C ASP A 122 -8.35 -6.55 -17.73
N ALA A 123 -8.40 -7.11 -16.52
CA ALA A 123 -7.29 -7.01 -15.57
C ALA A 123 -6.23 -8.09 -15.84
N ALA A 124 -4.96 -7.71 -15.89
CA ALA A 124 -3.83 -8.64 -15.86
C ALA A 124 -3.43 -9.00 -14.41
N VAL A 125 -3.62 -8.08 -13.48
CA VAL A 125 -3.21 -8.20 -12.08
C VAL A 125 -4.29 -7.66 -11.16
N LEU A 126 -4.52 -8.35 -10.05
CA LEU A 126 -5.22 -7.85 -8.88
C LEU A 126 -4.20 -7.45 -7.80
N HIS A 127 -4.19 -6.19 -7.39
CA HIS A 127 -3.38 -5.72 -6.28
C HIS A 127 -4.24 -5.39 -5.06
N LEU A 128 -3.87 -5.93 -3.89
CA LEU A 128 -4.56 -5.71 -2.61
C LEU A 128 -3.56 -5.30 -1.53
N THR A 129 -4.02 -4.48 -0.58
CA THR A 129 -3.28 -4.18 0.65
C THR A 129 -3.82 -4.99 1.82
N GLY A 130 -3.00 -5.22 2.84
CA GLY A 130 -3.38 -5.94 4.07
C GLY A 130 -4.57 -5.30 4.79
N TYR A 131 -4.79 -4.01 4.56
CA TYR A 131 -5.94 -3.29 5.12
C TYR A 131 -7.29 -3.84 4.64
N THR A 132 -7.36 -4.50 3.48
CA THR A 132 -8.58 -5.17 2.99
C THR A 132 -8.88 -6.48 3.71
N PHE A 133 -7.99 -6.96 4.58
CA PHE A 133 -8.18 -8.21 5.35
C PHE A 133 -8.44 -7.97 6.84
N CYS A 134 -8.45 -6.73 7.31
CA CYS A 134 -8.44 -6.40 8.73
C CYS A 134 -9.77 -6.64 9.47
N GLU A 135 -10.89 -6.48 8.79
CA GLU A 135 -12.22 -6.54 9.38
C GLU A 135 -13.15 -7.46 8.57
N PRO A 136 -14.12 -8.13 9.20
CA PRO A 136 -14.95 -9.15 8.54
C PRO A 136 -15.58 -8.73 7.20
N PRO A 137 -16.21 -7.55 7.06
CA PRO A 137 -16.80 -7.15 5.77
C PRO A 137 -15.75 -7.01 4.67
N LEU A 138 -14.59 -6.41 4.98
CA LEU A 138 -13.48 -6.24 4.04
C LEU A 138 -12.84 -7.57 3.67
N LEU A 139 -12.66 -8.45 4.66
CA LEU A 139 -12.12 -9.79 4.44
C LEU A 139 -12.99 -10.58 3.45
N GLU A 140 -14.31 -10.49 3.56
CA GLU A 140 -15.21 -11.15 2.60
C GLU A 140 -14.97 -10.66 1.17
N VAL A 141 -14.84 -9.34 0.98
CA VAL A 141 -14.51 -8.75 -0.33
C VAL A 141 -13.15 -9.22 -0.83
N ALA A 142 -12.12 -9.19 0.04
CA ALA A 142 -10.78 -9.59 -0.33
C ALA A 142 -10.72 -11.07 -0.75
N LEU A 143 -11.34 -11.97 0.01
CA LEU A 143 -11.37 -13.38 -0.30
C LEU A 143 -12.15 -13.67 -1.59
N TRP A 144 -13.25 -12.98 -1.82
CA TRP A 144 -14.00 -13.08 -3.07
C TRP A 144 -13.16 -12.59 -4.26
N LEU A 145 -12.46 -11.44 -4.13
CA LEU A 145 -11.59 -10.93 -5.19
C LEU A 145 -10.44 -11.89 -5.51
N LEU A 146 -9.84 -12.50 -4.48
CA LEU A 146 -8.79 -13.51 -4.65
C LEU A 146 -9.31 -14.75 -5.39
N ASP A 147 -10.51 -15.22 -5.04
CA ASP A 147 -11.16 -16.34 -5.73
C ASP A 147 -11.44 -15.99 -7.20
N GLN A 148 -11.98 -14.80 -7.46
CA GLN A 148 -12.22 -14.31 -8.82
C GLN A 148 -10.93 -14.14 -9.63
N ALA A 149 -9.85 -13.67 -9.03
CA ALA A 149 -8.56 -13.55 -9.69
C ALA A 149 -8.00 -14.95 -10.04
N ARG A 150 -8.03 -15.88 -9.10
CA ARG A 150 -7.58 -17.28 -9.32
C ARG A 150 -8.38 -17.97 -10.43
N SER A 151 -9.69 -17.85 -10.42
CA SER A 151 -10.56 -18.46 -11.44
C SER A 151 -10.32 -17.93 -12.86
N ARG A 152 -9.81 -16.71 -12.99
CA ARG A 152 -9.45 -16.06 -14.27
C ARG A 152 -7.98 -16.20 -14.63
N GLY A 153 -7.16 -16.81 -13.78
CA GLY A 153 -5.71 -16.88 -13.97
C GLY A 153 -4.99 -15.54 -13.86
N LEU A 154 -5.58 -14.57 -13.16
CA LEU A 154 -4.94 -13.28 -12.94
C LEU A 154 -3.81 -13.43 -11.93
N ALA A 155 -2.72 -12.73 -12.15
CA ALA A 155 -1.69 -12.59 -11.14
C ALA A 155 -2.22 -11.76 -9.96
N VAL A 156 -1.76 -12.09 -8.75
CA VAL A 156 -2.11 -11.35 -7.53
C VAL A 156 -0.85 -10.71 -6.97
N SER A 157 -0.95 -9.46 -6.56
CA SER A 157 0.10 -8.73 -5.85
C SER A 157 -0.42 -8.23 -4.51
N ILE A 158 0.38 -8.38 -3.45
CA ILE A 158 -0.02 -8.09 -2.07
C ILE A 158 1.00 -7.16 -1.40
N ASP A 159 0.52 -6.07 -0.83
CA ASP A 159 1.25 -5.33 0.20
C ASP A 159 0.62 -5.65 1.56
N PRO A 160 1.32 -6.32 2.50
CA PRO A 160 0.74 -6.74 3.77
C PRO A 160 0.20 -5.59 4.64
N GLY A 161 0.62 -4.37 4.39
CA GLY A 161 0.12 -3.17 5.06
C GLY A 161 0.77 -2.95 6.42
N SER A 162 -0.01 -2.98 7.53
CA SER A 162 0.51 -2.64 8.84
C SER A 162 0.88 -3.85 9.70
N ALA A 163 2.08 -3.83 10.27
CA ALA A 163 2.55 -4.82 11.24
C ALA A 163 1.56 -4.99 12.43
N ALA A 164 1.00 -3.89 12.94
CA ALA A 164 0.03 -3.93 14.03
C ALA A 164 -1.27 -4.66 13.64
N PHE A 165 -1.75 -4.50 12.41
CA PHE A 165 -2.92 -5.24 11.92
C PHE A 165 -2.60 -6.72 11.68
N LEU A 166 -1.45 -7.03 11.09
CA LEU A 166 -1.00 -8.42 10.90
C LEU A 166 -0.92 -9.20 12.22
N ALA A 167 -0.38 -8.58 13.26
CA ALA A 167 -0.29 -9.18 14.59
C ALA A 167 -1.70 -9.52 15.16
N ARG A 168 -2.71 -8.68 14.89
CA ARG A 168 -4.11 -8.89 15.33
C ARG A 168 -4.85 -9.93 14.50
N MET A 169 -4.55 -10.05 13.20
CA MET A 169 -5.22 -10.95 12.25
C MET A 169 -4.78 -12.43 12.30
N ARG A 170 -3.85 -12.84 13.12
CA ARG A 170 -3.15 -14.13 13.02
C ARG A 170 -2.35 -14.26 11.70
N PRO A 171 -1.04 -14.07 11.73
CA PRO A 171 -0.17 -14.05 10.54
C PRO A 171 -0.33 -15.29 9.63
N SER A 172 -0.51 -16.47 10.24
CA SER A 172 -0.74 -17.71 9.50
C SER A 172 -2.05 -17.74 8.70
N ALA A 173 -3.08 -17.00 9.12
CA ALA A 173 -4.32 -16.88 8.33
C ALA A 173 -4.09 -16.00 7.10
N PHE A 174 -3.41 -14.86 7.27
CA PHE A 174 -3.05 -13.99 6.16
C PHE A 174 -2.22 -14.72 5.10
N LEU A 175 -1.17 -15.46 5.51
CA LEU A 175 -0.36 -16.27 4.59
C LEU A 175 -1.22 -17.28 3.81
N ARG A 176 -2.16 -17.98 4.47
CA ARG A 176 -3.05 -18.93 3.77
C ARG A 176 -3.99 -18.25 2.78
N TRP A 177 -4.54 -17.06 3.11
CA TRP A 177 -5.45 -16.34 2.22
C TRP A 177 -4.75 -15.85 0.97
N THR A 178 -3.51 -15.37 1.12
CA THR A 178 -2.71 -14.76 0.06
C THR A 178 -1.74 -15.73 -0.62
N GLU A 179 -1.79 -17.02 -0.27
CA GLU A 179 -0.96 -18.07 -0.83
C GLU A 179 -1.00 -18.09 -2.36
N GLY A 180 0.15 -18.22 -2.99
CA GLY A 180 0.27 -18.24 -4.44
C GLY A 180 0.22 -16.87 -5.10
N ALA A 181 0.20 -15.77 -4.34
CA ALA A 181 0.35 -14.45 -4.95
C ALA A 181 1.70 -14.32 -5.67
N ALA A 182 1.68 -13.63 -6.82
CA ALA A 182 2.87 -13.47 -7.64
C ALA A 182 3.92 -12.57 -6.98
N VAL A 183 3.49 -11.49 -6.30
CA VAL A 183 4.40 -10.55 -5.65
C VAL A 183 3.90 -10.18 -4.26
N CYS A 184 4.80 -10.14 -3.28
CA CYS A 184 4.52 -9.66 -1.92
C CYS A 184 5.55 -8.60 -1.50
N PHE A 185 5.07 -7.48 -0.93
CA PHE A 185 5.87 -6.30 -0.56
C PHE A 185 5.86 -5.99 0.94
N PRO A 186 6.26 -6.87 1.83
CA PRO A 186 6.28 -6.54 3.25
C PRO A 186 7.39 -5.53 3.56
N ASN A 187 7.18 -4.70 4.59
CA ASN A 187 8.30 -4.07 5.26
C ASN A 187 8.95 -5.05 6.25
N ARG A 188 10.05 -4.63 6.89
CA ARG A 188 10.81 -5.46 7.83
C ARG A 188 9.94 -6.00 8.96
N ASP A 189 9.12 -5.15 9.58
CA ASP A 189 8.32 -5.52 10.75
C ASP A 189 7.16 -6.46 10.34
N GLU A 190 6.55 -6.20 9.20
CA GLU A 190 5.52 -7.04 8.60
C GLU A 190 6.08 -8.44 8.27
N ALA A 191 7.25 -8.49 7.63
CA ALA A 191 7.91 -9.75 7.32
C ALA A 191 8.27 -10.53 8.58
N ALA A 192 8.80 -9.85 9.61
CA ALA A 192 9.11 -10.46 10.91
C ALA A 192 7.87 -11.10 11.56
N ILE A 193 6.74 -10.42 11.53
CA ILE A 193 5.47 -10.93 12.07
C ILE A 193 4.97 -12.13 11.25
N LEU A 194 5.07 -12.07 9.92
CA LEU A 194 4.58 -13.12 9.05
C LEU A 194 5.34 -14.45 9.21
N VAL A 195 6.66 -14.40 9.38
CA VAL A 195 7.50 -15.61 9.37
C VAL A 195 8.26 -15.87 10.66
N GLY A 196 8.18 -14.99 11.66
CA GLY A 196 8.86 -15.17 12.96
C GLY A 196 10.38 -15.17 12.83
N GLU A 197 10.94 -14.32 11.99
CA GLU A 197 12.38 -14.22 11.71
C GLU A 197 12.87 -12.79 11.92
N ALA A 198 14.15 -12.59 12.22
CA ALA A 198 14.74 -11.28 12.45
C ALA A 198 15.69 -10.82 11.33
N ASP A 199 16.34 -11.75 10.66
CA ASP A 199 17.24 -11.44 9.54
C ASP A 199 16.47 -11.22 8.24
N PRO A 200 16.63 -10.08 7.55
CA PRO A 200 15.87 -9.76 6.35
C PRO A 200 16.05 -10.75 5.18
N ASP A 201 17.24 -11.33 5.00
CA ASP A 201 17.48 -12.31 3.94
C ASP A 201 16.73 -13.62 4.25
N ALA A 202 16.76 -14.06 5.52
CA ALA A 202 16.00 -15.22 5.96
C ALA A 202 14.48 -14.96 5.91
N MET A 203 14.01 -13.75 6.24
CA MET A 203 12.60 -13.35 6.08
C MET A 203 12.17 -13.51 4.63
N ALA A 204 12.91 -12.90 3.70
CA ALA A 204 12.62 -12.94 2.27
C ALA A 204 12.60 -14.37 1.75
N ALA A 205 13.63 -15.16 2.05
CA ALA A 205 13.72 -16.57 1.66
C ALA A 205 12.58 -17.43 2.23
N ARG A 206 12.12 -17.18 3.47
CA ARG A 206 10.98 -17.92 4.06
C ARG A 206 9.66 -17.57 3.38
N LEU A 207 9.45 -16.30 3.03
CA LEU A 207 8.24 -15.85 2.36
C LEU A 207 8.11 -16.38 0.94
N THR A 208 9.20 -16.77 0.26
CA THR A 208 9.12 -17.43 -1.06
C THR A 208 8.45 -18.81 -1.03
N ARG A 209 8.19 -19.37 0.14
CA ARG A 209 7.35 -20.57 0.27
C ARG A 209 5.88 -20.31 -0.03
N HIS A 210 5.45 -19.05 0.04
CA HIS A 210 4.08 -18.60 -0.16
C HIS A 210 3.89 -17.75 -1.42
N TYR A 211 4.96 -17.07 -1.88
CA TYR A 211 4.92 -16.07 -2.95
C TYR A 211 6.01 -16.31 -3.99
N SER A 212 5.73 -16.00 -5.25
CA SER A 212 6.72 -16.19 -6.34
C SER A 212 7.83 -15.13 -6.30
N ILE A 213 7.50 -13.90 -5.92
CA ILE A 213 8.45 -12.79 -5.78
C ILE A 213 8.19 -12.13 -4.42
N VAL A 214 9.24 -11.94 -3.64
CA VAL A 214 9.18 -11.25 -2.35
C VAL A 214 10.13 -10.06 -2.36
N VAL A 215 9.65 -8.89 -1.95
CA VAL A 215 10.48 -7.69 -1.80
C VAL A 215 10.29 -7.14 -0.39
N VAL A 216 11.22 -7.46 0.52
CA VAL A 216 11.21 -6.95 1.90
C VAL A 216 11.80 -5.54 1.92
N LYS A 217 10.95 -4.55 2.18
CA LYS A 217 11.32 -3.12 2.27
C LYS A 217 12.04 -2.84 3.60
N LEU A 218 13.21 -2.22 3.55
CA LEU A 218 14.07 -1.97 4.72
C LEU A 218 14.29 -0.46 5.01
N GLY A 219 13.46 0.41 4.45
CA GLY A 219 13.58 1.86 4.59
C GLY A 219 14.92 2.38 4.03
N CYS A 220 15.69 3.11 4.84
CA CYS A 220 16.99 3.65 4.43
C CYS A 220 18.06 2.57 4.14
N ALA A 221 17.83 1.31 4.48
CA ALA A 221 18.71 0.20 4.10
C ALA A 221 18.35 -0.44 2.74
N GLY A 222 17.34 0.07 2.02
CA GLY A 222 16.93 -0.44 0.72
C GLY A 222 15.91 -1.56 0.81
N CYS A 223 16.13 -2.67 0.11
CA CYS A 223 15.25 -3.84 0.17
C CYS A 223 16.01 -5.15 -0.07
N VAL A 224 15.35 -6.26 0.24
CA VAL A 224 15.78 -7.62 -0.11
C VAL A 224 14.77 -8.20 -1.08
N LEU A 225 15.23 -8.58 -2.26
CA LEU A 225 14.48 -9.29 -3.29
C LEU A 225 14.77 -10.80 -3.18
N ALA A 226 13.75 -11.63 -3.20
CA ALA A 226 13.90 -13.08 -3.22
C ALA A 226 12.90 -13.74 -4.17
N VAL A 227 13.34 -14.81 -4.83
CA VAL A 227 12.51 -15.73 -5.61
C VAL A 227 12.80 -17.18 -5.17
N PRO A 228 11.87 -18.13 -5.35
CA PRO A 228 12.09 -19.51 -4.93
C PRO A 228 13.33 -20.13 -5.58
N GLY A 229 14.17 -20.77 -4.75
CA GLY A 229 15.34 -21.51 -5.24
C GLY A 229 16.58 -20.66 -5.52
N GLU A 230 16.51 -19.33 -5.38
CA GLU A 230 17.65 -18.44 -5.58
C GLU A 230 18.06 -17.75 -4.26
N PRO A 231 19.35 -17.38 -4.11
CA PRO A 231 19.78 -16.57 -2.98
C PRO A 231 19.11 -15.19 -3.00
N PRO A 232 18.71 -14.64 -1.84
CA PRO A 232 18.20 -13.29 -1.76
C PRO A 232 19.21 -12.25 -2.27
N VAL A 233 18.72 -11.23 -2.96
CA VAL A 233 19.51 -10.11 -3.51
C VAL A 233 19.22 -8.84 -2.74
N ARG A 234 20.24 -8.19 -2.19
CA ARG A 234 20.12 -6.91 -1.52
C ARG A 234 20.23 -5.76 -2.51
N ILE A 235 19.25 -4.87 -2.50
CA ILE A 235 19.22 -3.64 -3.32
C ILE A 235 19.37 -2.46 -2.35
N PRO A 236 20.40 -1.63 -2.49
CA PRO A 236 20.61 -0.49 -1.61
C PRO A 236 19.54 0.60 -1.82
N ALA A 237 19.28 1.39 -0.79
CA ALA A 237 18.47 2.60 -0.93
C ALA A 237 19.24 3.67 -1.71
N HIS A 238 18.52 4.54 -2.40
CA HIS A 238 19.12 5.76 -2.95
C HIS A 238 19.24 6.82 -1.85
N PRO A 239 20.34 7.57 -1.79
CA PRO A 239 20.51 8.68 -0.86
C PRO A 239 19.42 9.73 -1.08
N ALA A 240 18.81 10.19 0.00
CA ALA A 240 17.81 11.26 -0.01
C ALA A 240 17.85 12.06 1.30
N ASP A 241 17.59 13.36 1.20
CA ASP A 241 17.35 14.21 2.38
C ASP A 241 15.89 14.06 2.77
N ALA A 242 15.65 13.16 3.74
CA ALA A 242 14.30 12.75 4.09
C ALA A 242 13.61 13.80 4.97
N HIS A 243 12.51 14.36 4.48
CA HIS A 243 11.65 15.29 5.21
C HIS A 243 10.37 14.62 5.74
N ASP A 244 9.81 13.68 4.95
CA ASP A 244 8.62 12.92 5.29
C ASP A 244 8.65 11.55 4.61
N SER A 245 8.66 10.47 5.38
CA SER A 245 8.68 9.12 4.81
C SER A 245 7.29 8.55 4.53
N THR A 246 6.22 9.37 4.63
CA THR A 246 4.86 8.95 4.32
C THR A 246 4.72 8.62 2.84
N GLY A 247 4.17 7.43 2.56
CA GLY A 247 3.94 6.97 1.18
C GLY A 247 5.17 6.46 0.43
N ALA A 248 6.38 6.45 1.05
CA ALA A 248 7.57 5.89 0.40
C ALA A 248 7.40 4.41 0.06
N GLY A 249 6.78 3.62 0.96
CA GLY A 249 6.44 2.23 0.72
C GLY A 249 5.42 2.06 -0.41
N ASP A 250 4.42 2.94 -0.48
CA ASP A 250 3.41 2.94 -1.55
C ASP A 250 4.02 3.28 -2.91
N ALA A 251 4.90 4.27 -2.93
CA ALA A 251 5.64 4.67 -4.13
C ALA A 251 6.57 3.55 -4.61
N PHE A 252 7.24 2.87 -3.68
CA PHE A 252 8.06 1.70 -4.00
C PHE A 252 7.22 0.60 -4.65
N CYS A 253 6.09 0.20 -4.03
CA CYS A 253 5.18 -0.81 -4.58
C CYS A 253 4.66 -0.40 -5.96
N GLY A 254 4.17 0.84 -6.11
CA GLY A 254 3.67 1.34 -7.38
C GLY A 254 4.72 1.35 -8.48
N ALA A 255 5.95 1.74 -8.16
CA ALA A 255 7.07 1.79 -9.11
C ALA A 255 7.53 0.38 -9.53
N PHE A 256 7.68 -0.54 -8.58
CA PHE A 256 8.01 -1.93 -8.90
C PHE A 256 6.95 -2.55 -9.82
N MET A 257 5.68 -2.40 -9.42
CA MET A 257 4.56 -2.97 -10.19
C MET A 257 4.42 -2.34 -11.58
N SER A 258 4.73 -1.05 -11.76
CA SER A 258 4.71 -0.42 -13.09
C SER A 258 5.70 -1.09 -14.05
N ARG A 259 6.90 -1.44 -13.58
CA ARG A 259 7.91 -2.18 -14.36
C ARG A 259 7.49 -3.62 -14.61
N TRP A 260 7.03 -4.28 -13.55
CA TRP A 260 6.60 -5.67 -13.66
C TRP A 260 5.41 -5.85 -14.61
N LEU A 261 4.49 -4.89 -14.65
CA LEU A 261 3.36 -4.90 -15.60
C LEU A 261 3.78 -4.61 -17.04
N ALA A 262 4.79 -3.75 -17.24
CA ALA A 262 5.27 -3.39 -18.58
C ALA A 262 6.05 -4.53 -19.24
N ASP A 263 6.93 -5.21 -18.48
CA ASP A 263 7.88 -6.19 -19.01
C ASP A 263 7.38 -7.64 -18.82
N GLY A 264 6.35 -7.85 -17.99
CA GLY A 264 5.76 -9.16 -17.70
C GLY A 264 6.77 -10.17 -17.16
N PRO A 265 6.74 -11.45 -17.63
CA PRO A 265 7.68 -12.48 -17.17
C PRO A 265 9.15 -12.21 -17.51
N ALA A 266 9.44 -11.27 -18.41
CA ALA A 266 10.79 -10.89 -18.80
C ALA A 266 11.38 -9.78 -17.90
N THR A 267 10.67 -9.34 -16.87
CA THR A 267 11.12 -8.27 -15.98
C THR A 267 12.47 -8.62 -15.33
N ASP A 268 13.44 -7.73 -15.48
CA ASP A 268 14.64 -7.71 -14.65
C ASP A 268 14.24 -7.24 -13.24
N LEU A 269 14.01 -8.20 -12.33
CA LEU A 269 13.51 -7.94 -10.98
C LEU A 269 14.46 -7.06 -10.14
N PRO A 270 15.80 -7.28 -10.15
CA PRO A 270 16.75 -6.37 -9.53
C PRO A 270 16.62 -4.93 -10.06
N ALA A 271 16.60 -4.74 -11.38
CA ALA A 271 16.45 -3.41 -11.98
C ALA A 271 15.11 -2.75 -11.65
N ALA A 272 14.02 -3.53 -11.57
CA ALA A 272 12.71 -3.05 -11.13
C ALA A 272 12.75 -2.60 -9.64
N ALA A 273 13.44 -3.34 -8.77
CA ALA A 273 13.61 -2.98 -7.36
C ALA A 273 14.50 -1.74 -7.18
N GLU A 274 15.56 -1.60 -7.95
CA GLU A 274 16.39 -0.37 -7.98
C GLU A 274 15.61 0.84 -8.46
N PHE A 275 14.81 0.69 -9.51
CA PHE A 275 13.89 1.74 -9.96
C PHE A 275 12.92 2.14 -8.86
N ALA A 276 12.31 1.18 -8.18
CA ALA A 276 11.38 1.40 -7.09
C ALA A 276 12.06 2.13 -5.90
N ALA A 277 13.27 1.73 -5.53
CA ALA A 277 14.05 2.39 -4.49
C ALA A 277 14.37 3.87 -4.84
N ARG A 278 14.66 4.16 -6.11
CA ARG A 278 14.89 5.53 -6.58
C ARG A 278 13.62 6.39 -6.51
N ILE A 279 12.47 5.86 -6.89
CA ILE A 279 11.19 6.58 -6.78
C ILE A 279 10.83 6.81 -5.30
N ALA A 280 10.99 5.82 -4.44
CA ALA A 280 10.76 5.97 -3.00
C ALA A 280 11.66 7.05 -2.38
N ALA A 281 12.93 7.15 -2.78
CA ALA A 281 13.86 8.18 -2.35
C ALA A 281 13.42 9.60 -2.77
N GLN A 282 12.77 9.76 -3.92
CA GLN A 282 12.22 11.05 -4.34
C GLN A 282 11.00 11.46 -3.48
N VAL A 283 10.19 10.49 -3.05
CA VAL A 283 8.99 10.76 -2.23
C VAL A 283 9.37 11.31 -0.87
N VAL A 284 10.36 10.76 -0.22
CA VAL A 284 10.74 11.19 1.15
C VAL A 284 11.28 12.62 1.23
N THR A 285 11.61 13.27 0.10
CA THR A 285 12.08 14.66 0.06
C THR A 285 10.94 15.70 0.05
N ARG A 286 9.69 15.27 0.07
CA ARG A 286 8.52 16.15 -0.03
C ARG A 286 7.39 15.69 0.87
N PHE A 287 6.39 16.54 1.06
CA PHE A 287 5.17 16.18 1.79
C PHE A 287 4.15 15.52 0.87
N GLY A 288 3.46 14.50 1.41
CA GLY A 288 2.37 13.81 0.73
C GLY A 288 2.82 12.54 0.01
N ALA A 289 1.92 11.55 -0.01
CA ALA A 289 2.21 10.20 -0.45
C ALA A 289 2.02 9.96 -1.95
N ARG A 290 1.23 10.80 -2.65
CA ARG A 290 0.89 10.61 -4.08
C ARG A 290 1.84 11.36 -5.01
N PRO A 291 1.96 10.94 -6.29
CA PRO A 291 2.67 11.72 -7.31
C PRO A 291 2.01 13.09 -7.51
N LEU A 292 2.83 14.12 -7.89
CA LEU A 292 2.38 15.49 -8.16
C LEU A 292 1.79 15.63 -9.56
#